data_16240f67c5d4ee9bc5ed194fc86d410c
#
_entry.id   16240f67c5d4ee9bc5ed194fc86d410c
#
_cell.length_a   1.000
_cell.length_b   1.000
_cell.length_c   1.000
_cell.angle_alpha   90.00
_cell.angle_beta   90.00
_cell.angle_gamma   90.00
#
_symmetry.space_group_name_H-M   'P 1'
#
loop_
_entity.id
_entity.type
_entity.pdbx_description
1 polymer ?
#
loop_
_entity_poly.entity_id
_entity_poly.type
_entity_poly.pdbx_seq_one_letter_code
_entity_poly.pdbx_strand_id
1 'polypeptide(L)'
;GPMSRGLGDVYKRQILMPMLIVCDVIALFLNRKNFEYKILWSIAPYSLLGVIIGTILFKFINLSMISIFIGSISLLYVLLNYLIADNRNLKKIPFYGSKSFWGALAGFTSFVLHSGGLPLNIYFMSIYNKKVQFVAGVVFSIALINLFKLIPYFYLEILNFEKLYSYLIFSPIAIIGVILGHWMNSKLSDNSFFTIINIFVVIGSLRLIYLGL
;
A
#
# COMPACT_ATOMS: atom_id res chain seq x y z
N GLY A 1 14.27 6.20 -25.20
CA GLY A 1 15.01 4.98 -24.93
C GLY A 1 14.82 4.47 -23.49
N PRO A 2 15.32 3.29 -23.13
CA PRO A 2 15.18 2.72 -21.76
C PRO A 2 15.71 3.63 -20.65
N MET A 3 16.70 4.46 -20.94
CA MET A 3 17.32 5.41 -20.02
C MET A 3 16.38 6.55 -19.62
N SER A 4 15.50 7.01 -20.53
CA SER A 4 14.53 8.07 -20.25
C SER A 4 13.36 7.60 -19.37
N ARG A 5 12.99 6.31 -19.46
CA ARG A 5 11.95 5.72 -18.58
C ARG A 5 12.46 5.62 -17.14
N GLY A 6 13.72 5.21 -16.94
CA GLY A 6 14.31 5.11 -15.59
C GLY A 6 14.41 6.47 -14.87
N LEU A 7 14.80 7.53 -15.57
CA LEU A 7 14.85 8.89 -15.02
C LEU A 7 13.45 9.41 -14.63
N GLY A 8 12.43 9.16 -15.47
CA GLY A 8 11.05 9.54 -15.17
C GLY A 8 10.49 8.87 -13.92
N ASP A 9 10.85 7.59 -13.70
CA ASP A 9 10.37 6.85 -12.52
C ASP A 9 11.08 7.26 -11.24
N VAL A 10 12.37 7.60 -11.27
CA VAL A 10 13.08 8.18 -10.14
C VAL A 10 12.49 9.54 -9.77
N TYR A 11 12.24 10.39 -10.76
CA TYR A 11 11.65 11.71 -10.55
C TYR A 11 10.24 11.63 -9.93
N LYS A 12 9.39 10.72 -10.40
CA LYS A 12 8.07 10.46 -9.81
C LYS A 12 8.17 10.06 -8.34
N ARG A 13 9.14 9.21 -7.98
CA ARG A 13 9.34 8.76 -6.59
C ARG A 13 9.80 9.89 -5.68
N GLN A 14 10.64 10.79 -6.18
CA GLN A 14 11.10 11.98 -5.47
C GLN A 14 9.93 12.91 -5.09
N ILE A 15 8.94 13.06 -5.98
CA ILE A 15 7.76 13.88 -5.71
C ILE A 15 6.79 13.17 -4.76
N LEU A 16 6.52 11.89 -5.01
CA LEU A 16 5.49 11.14 -4.29
C LEU A 16 5.85 10.94 -2.80
N MET A 17 7.11 10.68 -2.48
CA MET A 17 7.48 10.30 -1.12
C MET A 17 7.23 11.40 -0.08
N PRO A 18 7.61 12.67 -0.29
CA PRO A 18 7.28 13.75 0.64
C PRO A 18 5.77 13.95 0.83
N MET A 19 5.02 13.85 -0.28
CA MET A 19 3.56 13.97 -0.24
C MET A 19 2.92 12.83 0.56
N LEU A 20 3.40 11.59 0.38
CA LEU A 20 2.92 10.44 1.14
C LEU A 20 3.16 10.62 2.63
N ILE A 21 4.33 11.12 3.05
CA ILE A 21 4.64 11.39 4.47
C ILE A 21 3.66 12.41 5.04
N VAL A 22 3.37 13.49 4.34
CA VAL A 22 2.38 14.49 4.78
C VAL A 22 1.00 13.86 4.91
N CYS A 23 0.57 13.08 3.92
CA CYS A 23 -0.69 12.33 3.98
C CYS A 23 -0.73 11.36 5.17
N ASP A 24 0.36 10.63 5.40
CA ASP A 24 0.47 9.67 6.49
C ASP A 24 0.32 10.35 7.85
N VAL A 25 1.00 11.47 8.09
CA VAL A 25 0.91 12.22 9.36
C VAL A 25 -0.53 12.61 9.66
N ILE A 26 -1.25 13.13 8.66
CA ILE A 26 -2.64 13.55 8.84
C ILE A 26 -3.55 12.34 9.02
N ALA A 27 -3.37 11.29 8.20
CA ALA A 27 -4.16 10.07 8.30
C ALA A 27 -3.96 9.36 9.65
N LEU A 28 -2.74 9.32 10.18
CA LEU A 28 -2.42 8.82 11.52
C LEU A 28 -3.16 9.61 12.60
N PHE A 29 -3.10 10.94 12.52
CA PHE A 29 -3.78 11.81 13.48
C PHE A 29 -5.30 11.58 13.49
N LEU A 30 -5.93 11.49 12.32
CA LEU A 30 -7.37 11.28 12.18
C LEU A 30 -7.81 9.90 12.69
N ASN A 31 -6.96 8.87 12.57
CA ASN A 31 -7.30 7.50 12.94
C ASN A 31 -6.69 7.03 14.28
N ARG A 32 -6.01 7.91 15.03
CA ARG A 32 -5.27 7.57 16.26
C ARG A 32 -6.06 6.87 17.36
N LYS A 33 -7.38 7.13 17.45
CA LYS A 33 -8.24 6.54 18.48
C LYS A 33 -8.61 5.07 18.21
N ASN A 34 -8.44 4.61 16.97
CA ASN A 34 -8.87 3.29 16.52
C ASN A 34 -7.69 2.35 16.26
N PHE A 35 -6.53 2.70 16.78
CA PHE A 35 -5.27 2.03 16.51
C PHE A 35 -5.04 0.83 17.41
N GLU A 36 -4.71 -0.32 16.82
CA GLU A 36 -4.35 -1.55 17.51
C GLU A 36 -2.84 -1.83 17.40
N TYR A 37 -2.07 -1.41 18.40
CA TYR A 37 -0.59 -1.58 18.44
C TYR A 37 -0.16 -3.02 18.20
N LYS A 38 -0.87 -4.00 18.77
CA LYS A 38 -0.52 -5.42 18.65
C LYS A 38 -0.46 -5.91 17.21
N ILE A 39 -1.41 -5.47 16.38
CA ILE A 39 -1.48 -5.89 14.97
C ILE A 39 -0.37 -5.21 14.17
N LEU A 40 -0.16 -3.91 14.37
CA LEU A 40 0.92 -3.20 13.69
C LEU A 40 2.28 -3.85 13.96
N TRP A 41 2.63 -4.04 15.23
CA TRP A 41 3.91 -4.65 15.59
C TRP A 41 4.02 -6.11 15.13
N SER A 42 2.89 -6.79 14.89
CA SER A 42 2.92 -8.15 14.35
C SER A 42 3.22 -8.21 12.86
N ILE A 43 2.86 -7.18 12.09
CA ILE A 43 3.12 -7.10 10.63
C ILE A 43 4.41 -6.34 10.29
N ALA A 44 4.85 -5.43 11.17
CA ALA A 44 6.00 -4.56 10.98
C ALA A 44 7.29 -5.29 10.56
N PRO A 45 7.74 -6.37 11.24
CA PRO A 45 8.99 -7.05 10.88
C PRO A 45 8.94 -7.65 9.48
N TYR A 46 7.78 -8.17 9.07
CA TYR A 46 7.61 -8.74 7.72
C TYR A 46 7.59 -7.65 6.66
N SER A 47 6.95 -6.52 6.95
CA SER A 47 6.96 -5.36 6.04
C SER A 47 8.37 -4.79 5.88
N LEU A 48 9.14 -4.72 6.96
CA LEU A 48 10.54 -4.32 6.92
C LEU A 48 11.37 -5.28 6.06
N LEU A 49 11.21 -6.60 6.25
CA LEU A 49 11.86 -7.61 5.40
C LEU A 49 11.51 -7.42 3.93
N GLY A 50 10.25 -7.14 3.62
CA GLY A 50 9.81 -6.84 2.25
C GLY A 50 10.51 -5.61 1.66
N VAL A 51 10.64 -4.53 2.44
CA VAL A 51 11.38 -3.32 2.03
C VAL A 51 12.87 -3.64 1.79
N ILE A 52 13.50 -4.40 2.67
CA ILE A 52 14.92 -4.82 2.52
C ILE A 52 15.11 -5.63 1.24
N ILE A 53 14.28 -6.66 1.02
CA ILE A 53 14.32 -7.48 -0.20
C ILE A 53 14.12 -6.60 -1.43
N GLY A 54 13.14 -5.70 -1.41
CA GLY A 54 12.89 -4.74 -2.49
C GLY A 54 14.09 -3.84 -2.76
N THR A 55 14.80 -3.40 -1.71
CA THR A 55 16.00 -2.58 -1.81
C THR A 55 17.15 -3.34 -2.49
N ILE A 56 17.43 -4.56 -2.02
CA ILE A 56 18.54 -5.40 -2.56
C ILE A 56 18.27 -5.75 -4.01
N LEU A 57 17.05 -6.15 -4.32
CA LEU A 57 16.69 -6.60 -5.66
C LEU A 57 16.39 -5.46 -6.64
N PHE A 58 16.31 -4.21 -6.17
CA PHE A 58 15.82 -3.07 -6.95
C PHE A 58 16.45 -2.92 -8.33
N LYS A 59 17.76 -3.12 -8.43
CA LYS A 59 18.52 -3.02 -9.68
C LYS A 59 18.28 -4.18 -10.65
N PHE A 60 17.81 -5.32 -10.15
CA PHE A 60 17.60 -6.55 -10.92
C PHE A 60 16.14 -6.80 -11.29
N ILE A 61 15.21 -6.01 -10.73
CA ILE A 61 13.79 -6.22 -10.86
C ILE A 61 13.29 -5.74 -12.23
N ASN A 62 12.58 -6.63 -12.92
CA ASN A 62 11.70 -6.26 -14.02
C ASN A 62 10.35 -5.78 -13.44
N LEU A 63 10.13 -4.45 -13.49
CA LEU A 63 8.92 -3.81 -12.94
C LEU A 63 7.64 -4.34 -13.60
N SER A 64 7.68 -4.66 -14.89
CA SER A 64 6.55 -5.21 -15.65
C SER A 64 6.11 -6.55 -15.09
N MET A 65 7.05 -7.48 -14.91
CA MET A 65 6.74 -8.81 -14.36
C MET A 65 6.14 -8.73 -12.94
N ILE A 66 6.69 -7.86 -12.09
CA ILE A 66 6.18 -7.67 -10.73
C ILE A 66 4.78 -7.06 -10.75
N SER A 67 4.53 -6.08 -11.62
CA SER A 67 3.21 -5.48 -11.75
C SER A 67 2.15 -6.51 -12.16
N ILE A 68 2.45 -7.36 -13.13
CA ILE A 68 1.57 -8.46 -13.54
C ILE A 68 1.34 -9.44 -12.38
N PHE A 69 2.40 -9.86 -11.71
CA PHE A 69 2.32 -10.83 -10.60
C PHE A 69 1.42 -10.32 -9.46
N ILE A 70 1.64 -9.09 -9.00
CA ILE A 70 0.86 -8.49 -7.91
C ILE A 70 -0.58 -8.24 -8.33
N GLY A 71 -0.79 -7.69 -9.52
CA GLY A 71 -2.12 -7.48 -10.06
C GLY A 71 -2.90 -8.80 -10.15
N SER A 72 -2.26 -9.86 -10.64
CA SER A 72 -2.89 -11.19 -10.76
C SER A 72 -3.24 -11.79 -9.40
N ILE A 73 -2.35 -11.75 -8.41
CA ILE A 73 -2.63 -12.25 -7.05
C ILE A 73 -3.76 -11.45 -6.41
N SER A 74 -3.75 -10.13 -6.53
CA SER A 74 -4.78 -9.28 -5.93
C SER A 74 -6.14 -9.50 -6.57
N LEU A 75 -6.19 -9.65 -7.90
CA LEU A 75 -7.41 -9.95 -8.63
C LEU A 75 -7.97 -11.34 -8.27
N LEU A 76 -7.09 -12.34 -8.22
CA LEU A 76 -7.45 -13.70 -7.82
C LEU A 76 -8.03 -13.74 -6.40
N TYR A 77 -7.43 -13.00 -5.47
CA TYR A 77 -7.93 -12.91 -4.10
C TYR A 77 -9.36 -12.35 -4.05
N VAL A 78 -9.64 -11.24 -4.74
CA VAL A 78 -10.99 -10.66 -4.75
C VAL A 78 -11.99 -11.61 -5.41
N LEU A 79 -11.59 -12.27 -6.50
CA LEU A 79 -12.43 -13.24 -7.19
C LEU A 79 -12.77 -14.44 -6.28
N LEU A 80 -11.78 -14.98 -5.57
CA LEU A 80 -11.99 -16.07 -4.62
C LEU A 80 -12.89 -15.64 -3.46
N ASN A 81 -12.71 -14.43 -2.93
CA ASN A 81 -13.60 -13.89 -1.89
C ASN A 81 -15.05 -13.78 -2.35
N TYR A 82 -15.27 -13.41 -3.63
CA TYR A 82 -16.60 -13.27 -4.20
C TYR A 82 -17.25 -14.63 -4.48
N LEU A 83 -16.47 -15.58 -5.01
CA LEU A 83 -16.98 -16.93 -5.38
C LEU A 83 -17.21 -17.83 -4.16
N ILE A 84 -16.41 -17.65 -3.09
CA ILE A 84 -16.50 -18.46 -1.88
C ILE A 84 -17.21 -17.63 -0.81
N ALA A 85 -18.55 -17.56 -0.91
CA ALA A 85 -19.39 -16.82 0.02
C ALA A 85 -19.35 -17.36 1.47
N ASP A 86 -18.87 -18.58 1.69
CA ASP A 86 -18.73 -19.19 3.01
C ASP A 86 -17.34 -18.92 3.60
N ASN A 87 -17.28 -18.03 4.60
CA ASN A 87 -16.05 -17.66 5.32
C ASN A 87 -15.23 -18.85 5.86
N ARG A 88 -15.86 -20.02 6.08
CA ARG A 88 -15.17 -21.23 6.52
C ARG A 88 -14.23 -21.80 5.45
N ASN A 89 -14.57 -21.63 4.19
CA ASN A 89 -13.76 -22.10 3.08
C ASN A 89 -12.63 -21.15 2.71
N LEU A 90 -12.77 -19.84 2.95
CA LEU A 90 -11.70 -18.87 2.73
C LEU A 90 -10.47 -19.14 3.59
N LYS A 91 -10.66 -19.61 4.84
CA LYS A 91 -9.55 -19.99 5.74
C LYS A 91 -8.71 -21.17 5.23
N LYS A 92 -9.19 -21.92 4.26
CA LYS A 92 -8.46 -23.01 3.60
C LYS A 92 -7.58 -22.54 2.45
N ILE A 93 -7.73 -21.28 2.00
CA ILE A 93 -6.90 -20.71 0.95
C ILE A 93 -5.48 -20.49 1.53
N PRO A 94 -4.44 -20.96 0.83
CA PRO A 94 -3.07 -20.72 1.25
C PRO A 94 -2.81 -19.21 1.45
N PHE A 95 -2.12 -18.88 2.52
CA PHE A 95 -1.78 -17.50 2.90
C PHE A 95 -2.96 -16.59 3.28
N TYR A 96 -4.20 -17.08 3.34
CA TYR A 96 -5.34 -16.30 3.82
C TYR A 96 -5.07 -15.81 5.25
N GLY A 97 -5.10 -14.48 5.47
CA GLY A 97 -4.80 -13.88 6.78
C GLY A 97 -3.34 -14.01 7.24
N SER A 98 -2.42 -14.47 6.39
CA SER A 98 -1.01 -14.60 6.73
C SER A 98 -0.32 -13.23 6.79
N LYS A 99 -0.06 -12.73 8.01
CA LYS A 99 0.66 -11.48 8.25
C LYS A 99 2.08 -11.48 7.66
N SER A 100 2.76 -12.64 7.67
CA SER A 100 4.12 -12.76 7.15
C SER A 100 4.14 -12.60 5.63
N PHE A 101 3.26 -13.30 4.92
CA PHE A 101 3.18 -13.22 3.47
C PHE A 101 2.73 -11.83 3.01
N TRP A 102 1.56 -11.36 3.49
CA TRP A 102 1.00 -10.09 3.04
C TRP A 102 1.80 -8.88 3.52
N GLY A 103 2.38 -8.95 4.73
CA GLY A 103 3.28 -7.91 5.24
C GLY A 103 4.55 -7.78 4.40
N ALA A 104 5.23 -8.89 4.10
CA ALA A 104 6.42 -8.88 3.26
C ALA A 104 6.09 -8.41 1.83
N LEU A 105 4.99 -8.90 1.26
CA LEU A 105 4.54 -8.48 -0.06
C LEU A 105 4.20 -6.98 -0.07
N ALA A 106 3.56 -6.45 0.97
CA ALA A 106 3.24 -5.03 1.09
C ALA A 106 4.49 -4.16 1.17
N GLY A 107 5.47 -4.52 2.00
CA GLY A 107 6.75 -3.81 2.09
C GLY A 107 7.50 -3.81 0.76
N PHE A 108 7.63 -4.97 0.12
CA PHE A 108 8.27 -5.14 -1.17
C PHE A 108 7.59 -4.31 -2.27
N THR A 109 6.28 -4.45 -2.43
CA THR A 109 5.52 -3.76 -3.48
C THR A 109 5.40 -2.27 -3.24
N SER A 110 5.35 -1.86 -1.97
CA SER A 110 5.41 -0.45 -1.60
C SER A 110 6.74 0.17 -1.98
N PHE A 111 7.86 -0.54 -1.77
CA PHE A 111 9.18 -0.05 -2.15
C PHE A 111 9.33 0.04 -3.67
N VAL A 112 8.97 -1.02 -4.38
CA VAL A 112 9.23 -1.16 -5.82
C VAL A 112 8.21 -0.37 -6.67
N LEU A 113 6.92 -0.40 -6.34
CA LEU A 113 5.82 0.11 -7.17
C LEU A 113 4.95 1.18 -6.51
N HIS A 114 5.22 1.56 -5.24
CA HIS A 114 4.30 2.35 -4.41
C HIS A 114 2.88 1.74 -4.29
N SER A 115 2.77 0.42 -4.40
CA SER A 115 1.51 -0.32 -4.42
C SER A 115 1.30 -1.21 -3.20
N GLY A 116 1.93 -0.90 -2.06
CA GLY A 116 1.80 -1.66 -0.81
C GLY A 116 0.38 -1.71 -0.24
N GLY A 117 -0.47 -0.76 -0.64
CA GLY A 117 -1.88 -0.74 -0.24
C GLY A 117 -2.68 -1.95 -0.71
N LEU A 118 -2.39 -2.52 -1.89
CA LEU A 118 -3.11 -3.70 -2.39
C LEU A 118 -2.94 -4.93 -1.48
N PRO A 119 -1.72 -5.40 -1.17
CA PRO A 119 -1.53 -6.50 -0.24
C PRO A 119 -2.04 -6.22 1.18
N LEU A 120 -1.91 -4.99 1.68
CA LEU A 120 -2.45 -4.61 2.99
C LEU A 120 -3.97 -4.65 3.01
N ASN A 121 -4.64 -4.17 1.97
CA ASN A 121 -6.09 -4.24 1.89
C ASN A 121 -6.56 -5.71 1.97
N ILE A 122 -5.91 -6.61 1.22
CA ILE A 122 -6.21 -8.04 1.25
C ILE A 122 -6.03 -8.60 2.67
N TYR A 123 -4.90 -8.32 3.32
CA TYR A 123 -4.65 -8.78 4.68
C TYR A 123 -5.69 -8.26 5.66
N PHE A 124 -5.93 -6.95 5.68
CA PHE A 124 -6.85 -6.36 6.65
C PHE A 124 -8.32 -6.72 6.38
N MET A 125 -8.72 -6.96 5.13
CA MET A 125 -10.04 -7.52 4.80
C MET A 125 -10.22 -8.94 5.34
N SER A 126 -9.13 -9.71 5.46
CA SER A 126 -9.19 -11.07 6.00
C SER A 126 -9.37 -11.13 7.52
N ILE A 127 -9.09 -10.05 8.24
CA ILE A 127 -9.13 -10.01 9.71
C ILE A 127 -10.14 -9.02 10.29
N TYR A 128 -10.56 -8.01 9.54
CA TYR A 128 -11.48 -6.98 10.01
C TYR A 128 -12.78 -6.93 9.20
N ASN A 129 -13.91 -6.91 9.93
CA ASN A 129 -15.24 -6.71 9.38
C ASN A 129 -15.76 -5.28 9.59
N LYS A 130 -15.05 -4.45 10.39
CA LYS A 130 -15.41 -3.06 10.64
C LYS A 130 -14.45 -2.13 9.93
N LYS A 131 -14.99 -1.19 9.14
CA LYS A 131 -14.21 -0.22 8.36
C LYS A 131 -13.23 0.59 9.21
N VAL A 132 -13.61 0.93 10.43
CA VAL A 132 -12.81 1.77 11.33
C VAL A 132 -11.49 1.08 11.69
N GLN A 133 -11.54 -0.20 12.05
CA GLN A 133 -10.36 -1.01 12.37
C GLN A 133 -9.53 -1.28 11.12
N PHE A 134 -10.20 -1.58 10.00
CA PHE A 134 -9.56 -1.77 8.70
C PHE A 134 -8.75 -0.54 8.29
N VAL A 135 -9.39 0.64 8.28
CA VAL A 135 -8.73 1.90 7.87
C VAL A 135 -7.55 2.22 8.78
N ALA A 136 -7.73 2.11 10.10
CA ALA A 136 -6.63 2.32 11.04
C ALA A 136 -5.48 1.35 10.76
N GLY A 137 -5.75 0.04 10.60
CA GLY A 137 -4.73 -0.95 10.28
C GLY A 137 -3.94 -0.63 9.01
N VAL A 138 -4.63 -0.30 7.92
CA VAL A 138 -4.02 0.05 6.63
C VAL A 138 -3.18 1.32 6.76
N VAL A 139 -3.75 2.40 7.32
CA VAL A 139 -3.09 3.71 7.45
C VAL A 139 -1.80 3.60 8.26
N PHE A 140 -1.86 2.97 9.44
CA PHE A 140 -0.68 2.83 10.29
C PHE A 140 0.39 1.94 9.67
N SER A 141 -0.01 0.87 8.97
CA SER A 141 0.93 -0.02 8.29
C SER A 141 1.60 0.66 7.10
N ILE A 142 0.86 1.43 6.29
CA ILE A 142 1.43 2.18 5.17
C ILE A 142 2.40 3.25 5.68
N ALA A 143 2.03 4.01 6.71
CA ALA A 143 2.88 5.02 7.31
C ALA A 143 4.21 4.42 7.81
N LEU A 144 4.14 3.26 8.47
CA LEU A 144 5.32 2.55 8.94
C LEU A 144 6.20 2.05 7.78
N ILE A 145 5.60 1.50 6.72
CA ILE A 145 6.33 1.08 5.53
C ILE A 145 6.98 2.29 4.83
N ASN A 146 6.29 3.43 4.76
CA ASN A 146 6.84 4.66 4.19
C ASN A 146 8.03 5.16 5.02
N LEU A 147 7.96 5.05 6.35
CA LEU A 147 9.08 5.35 7.23
C LEU A 147 10.28 4.41 6.97
N PHE A 148 10.05 3.10 6.84
CA PHE A 148 11.10 2.12 6.53
C PHE A 148 11.78 2.41 5.19
N LYS A 149 11.06 2.92 4.19
CA LYS A 149 11.60 3.25 2.87
C LYS A 149 12.51 4.47 2.87
N LEU A 150 12.42 5.36 3.86
CA LEU A 150 13.23 6.59 3.88
C LEU A 150 14.72 6.29 3.83
N ILE A 151 15.18 5.36 4.68
CA ILE A 151 16.61 5.02 4.75
C ILE A 151 17.15 4.52 3.40
N PRO A 152 16.59 3.47 2.79
CA PRO A 152 17.09 3.01 1.49
C PRO A 152 16.89 4.01 0.36
N TYR A 153 15.88 4.86 0.41
CA TYR A 153 15.66 5.89 -0.60
C TYR A 153 16.73 6.99 -0.55
N PHE A 154 17.22 7.34 0.64
CA PHE A 154 18.40 8.22 0.77
C PHE A 154 19.67 7.53 0.31
N TYR A 155 19.90 6.28 0.73
CA TYR A 155 21.09 5.51 0.34
C TYR A 155 21.18 5.28 -1.16
N LEU A 156 20.06 5.09 -1.84
CA LEU A 156 19.99 4.90 -3.31
C LEU A 156 19.91 6.22 -4.08
N GLU A 157 20.06 7.36 -3.41
CA GLU A 157 19.96 8.72 -4.02
C GLU A 157 18.62 8.98 -4.74
N ILE A 158 17.59 8.20 -4.40
CA ILE A 158 16.23 8.40 -4.93
C ILE A 158 15.62 9.66 -4.34
N LEU A 159 15.93 10.01 -3.08
CA LEU A 159 15.49 11.25 -2.43
C LEU A 159 16.64 12.24 -2.35
N ASN A 160 16.36 13.48 -2.81
CA ASN A 160 17.28 14.62 -2.68
C ASN A 160 16.63 15.68 -1.78
N PHE A 161 17.33 16.07 -0.71
CA PHE A 161 16.86 17.08 0.24
C PHE A 161 16.65 18.45 -0.38
N GLU A 162 17.49 18.86 -1.33
CA GLU A 162 17.40 20.19 -1.97
C GLU A 162 16.07 20.35 -2.73
N LYS A 163 15.55 19.27 -3.30
CA LYS A 163 14.29 19.25 -4.05
C LYS A 163 13.06 18.97 -3.18
N LEU A 164 13.25 18.53 -1.94
CA LEU A 164 12.17 18.20 -1.02
C LEU A 164 11.19 19.36 -0.84
N TYR A 165 11.73 20.57 -0.67
CA TYR A 165 10.93 21.79 -0.49
C TYR A 165 10.03 22.08 -1.70
N SER A 166 10.56 21.90 -2.92
CA SER A 166 9.79 22.14 -4.15
C SER A 166 8.59 21.21 -4.30
N TYR A 167 8.68 20.01 -3.72
CA TYR A 167 7.58 19.02 -3.81
C TYR A 167 6.51 19.24 -2.74
N LEU A 168 6.86 19.88 -1.62
CA LEU A 168 5.90 20.21 -0.56
C LEU A 168 4.86 21.25 -0.98
N ILE A 169 5.07 21.98 -2.09
CA ILE A 169 4.10 22.93 -2.63
C ILE A 169 2.77 22.25 -3.00
N PHE A 170 2.79 20.95 -3.31
CA PHE A 170 1.60 20.18 -3.63
C PHE A 170 0.90 19.58 -2.39
N SER A 171 1.50 19.72 -1.19
CA SER A 171 0.95 19.15 0.03
C SER A 171 -0.45 19.65 0.40
N PRO A 172 -0.86 20.93 0.16
CA PRO A 172 -2.23 21.36 0.45
C PRO A 172 -3.29 20.54 -0.28
N ILE A 173 -3.04 20.18 -1.53
CA ILE A 173 -3.97 19.36 -2.33
C ILE A 173 -4.07 17.95 -1.72
N ALA A 174 -2.94 17.38 -1.33
CA ALA A 174 -2.87 16.06 -0.70
C ALA A 174 -3.61 16.06 0.66
N ILE A 175 -3.44 17.10 1.47
CA ILE A 175 -4.13 17.30 2.75
C ILE A 175 -5.64 17.33 2.56
N ILE A 176 -6.13 18.13 1.61
CA ILE A 176 -7.56 18.21 1.27
C ILE A 176 -8.07 16.83 0.88
N GLY A 177 -7.33 16.09 0.05
CA GLY A 177 -7.67 14.74 -0.36
C GLY A 177 -7.83 13.77 0.82
N VAL A 178 -6.92 13.80 1.78
CA VAL A 178 -6.99 12.95 3.00
C VAL A 178 -8.20 13.31 3.86
N ILE A 179 -8.46 14.60 4.08
CA ILE A 179 -9.59 15.08 4.89
C ILE A 179 -10.91 14.71 4.22
N LEU A 180 -11.05 14.94 2.92
CA LEU A 180 -12.23 14.55 2.15
C LEU A 180 -12.46 13.04 2.17
N GLY A 181 -11.40 12.26 1.98
CA GLY A 181 -11.47 10.79 2.06
C GLY A 181 -11.93 10.31 3.43
N HIS A 182 -11.40 10.90 4.51
CA HIS A 182 -11.82 10.59 5.87
C HIS A 182 -13.29 10.97 6.11
N TRP A 183 -13.71 12.14 5.66
CA TRP A 183 -15.10 12.59 5.76
C TRP A 183 -16.06 11.69 4.97
N MET A 184 -15.73 11.35 3.72
CA MET A 184 -16.53 10.42 2.90
C MET A 184 -16.63 9.04 3.58
N ASN A 185 -15.51 8.51 4.08
CA ASN A 185 -15.49 7.25 4.82
C ASN A 185 -16.42 7.28 6.03
N SER A 186 -16.50 8.39 6.76
CA SER A 186 -17.40 8.51 7.93
C SER A 186 -18.88 8.35 7.59
N LYS A 187 -19.29 8.67 6.36
CA LYS A 187 -20.67 8.60 5.87
C LYS A 187 -21.07 7.22 5.32
N LEU A 188 -20.12 6.37 5.00
CA LEU A 188 -20.39 5.04 4.43
C LEU A 188 -20.81 4.05 5.53
N SER A 189 -21.65 3.08 5.18
CA SER A 189 -21.82 1.86 5.98
C SER A 189 -20.62 0.93 5.83
N ASP A 190 -20.41 -0.02 6.76
CA ASP A 190 -19.32 -1.01 6.64
C ASP A 190 -19.44 -1.80 5.33
N ASN A 191 -20.62 -2.28 4.98
CA ASN A 191 -20.83 -3.06 3.75
C ASN A 191 -20.52 -2.24 2.50
N SER A 192 -21.01 -1.00 2.40
CA SER A 192 -20.72 -0.11 1.26
C SER A 192 -19.24 0.19 1.15
N PHE A 193 -18.56 0.40 2.28
CA PHE A 193 -17.14 0.64 2.34
C PHE A 193 -16.34 -0.55 1.78
N PHE A 194 -16.58 -1.77 2.25
CA PHE A 194 -15.86 -2.95 1.75
C PHE A 194 -16.17 -3.26 0.29
N THR A 195 -17.38 -3.00 -0.18
CA THR A 195 -17.71 -3.11 -1.60
C THR A 195 -16.88 -2.15 -2.44
N ILE A 196 -16.78 -0.87 -2.02
CA ILE A 196 -15.98 0.13 -2.69
C ILE A 196 -14.48 -0.26 -2.69
N ILE A 197 -13.95 -0.72 -1.56
CA ILE A 197 -12.57 -1.19 -1.47
C ILE A 197 -12.30 -2.34 -2.45
N ASN A 198 -13.20 -3.33 -2.52
CA ASN A 198 -13.08 -4.43 -3.48
C ASN A 198 -13.03 -3.92 -4.92
N ILE A 199 -13.89 -2.97 -5.29
CA ILE A 199 -13.89 -2.34 -6.62
C ILE A 199 -12.53 -1.67 -6.88
N PHE A 200 -12.00 -0.89 -5.93
CA PHE A 200 -10.69 -0.26 -6.09
C PHE A 200 -9.54 -1.27 -6.16
N VAL A 201 -9.61 -2.37 -5.43
CA VAL A 201 -8.61 -3.45 -5.55
C VAL A 201 -8.67 -4.07 -6.95
N VAL A 202 -9.85 -4.32 -7.49
CA VAL A 202 -10.01 -4.83 -8.87
C VAL A 202 -9.43 -3.84 -9.89
N ILE A 203 -9.82 -2.57 -9.82
CA ILE A 203 -9.33 -1.51 -10.74
C ILE A 203 -7.81 -1.38 -10.64
N GLY A 204 -7.26 -1.33 -9.42
CA GLY A 204 -5.83 -1.24 -9.18
C GLY A 204 -5.08 -2.47 -9.71
N SER A 205 -5.65 -3.67 -9.54
CA SER A 205 -5.08 -4.92 -10.04
C SER A 205 -5.04 -4.96 -11.56
N LEU A 206 -6.14 -4.60 -12.23
CA LEU A 206 -6.21 -4.52 -13.69
C LEU A 206 -5.23 -3.47 -14.23
N ARG A 207 -5.12 -2.32 -13.58
CA ARG A 207 -4.14 -1.30 -13.94
C ARG A 207 -2.70 -1.81 -13.81
N LEU A 208 -2.36 -2.55 -12.76
CA LEU A 208 -1.01 -3.12 -12.61
C LEU A 208 -0.72 -4.15 -13.70
N ILE A 209 -1.68 -5.01 -14.05
CA ILE A 209 -1.53 -5.98 -15.14
C ILE A 209 -1.31 -5.23 -16.46
N TYR A 210 -2.12 -4.22 -16.75
CA TYR A 210 -2.00 -3.42 -17.98
C TYR A 210 -0.65 -2.68 -18.08
N LEU A 211 -0.14 -2.15 -16.96
CA LEU A 211 1.17 -1.48 -16.93
C LEU A 211 2.34 -2.44 -17.05
N GLY A 212 2.11 -3.73 -16.79
CA GLY A 212 3.11 -4.77 -16.90
C GLY A 212 3.17 -5.43 -18.28
N LEU A 213 2.12 -5.29 -19.09
CA LEU A 213 2.07 -5.74 -20.49
C LEU A 213 2.77 -4.75 -21.43
#